data_bd75da566a549919c4b0a007855ab3c9
#
_entry.id   bd75da566a549919c4b0a007855ab3c9
#
_cell.length_a   1.000
_cell.length_b   1.000
_cell.length_c   1.000
_cell.angle_alpha   90.00
_cell.angle_beta   90.00
_cell.angle_gamma   90.00
#
_symmetry.space_group_name_H-M   'P 1'
#
loop_
_entity.id
_entity.type
_entity.pdbx_description
1 polymer ?
#
loop_
_entity_poly.entity_id
_entity_poly.type
_entity_poly.pdbx_seq_one_letter_code
_entity_poly.pdbx_strand_id
1 'polypeptide(L)'
;CAVGMGGQKGGMVNEMGHSFEVCKKSMQAMVADMQPGIDPNFWKQNSIDQLKKLTPRELENLGRLIHPLRIRKGGSHYETITWKEAITSIAEKLKSTPADETFWYFSGRSSNEAGFLLQLLARVYGTNNVNNCSFYCHQASGVGLQSSIGSGTATIVLDDLEKADTVFLIGGNPASNHPRLMTSLMRVRRSGGKVIVINPVRETGLINFRIPSDPFSLLMGTKIASHYVQPHIGGDLALLWGLAKAAKQLDAFDAKFLDAHTSGTESWLEAVDALTWQEIENKSGVARSEIESIAKVYAESKRSVFSWTMGITHHAHGVENVQAIANLAFARGMVGKPGCGLMPIRGHSNVQGIGSVGVTPKLKDQIFAALREKFGVQLPESPGKDTLACIESAASREIKVGFCLGGNLYGSNPDSTFAAHALSNLEMNVMMNTTMNTGHVHGLAEETIVLPVLARDEEPAPTTQESMFNFVR
;
A
#
# COMPACT_ATOMS: atom_id res chain seq x y z
N CYS A 1 -9.10 5.91 -3.81
CA CYS A 1 -7.72 6.10 -4.29
C CYS A 1 -6.93 6.93 -3.29
N ALA A 2 -5.70 6.51 -2.98
CA ALA A 2 -4.83 7.21 -2.03
C ALA A 2 -4.49 8.66 -2.48
N VAL A 3 -4.59 8.95 -3.77
CA VAL A 3 -4.35 10.29 -4.35
C VAL A 3 -5.60 11.20 -4.25
N GLY A 4 -6.63 10.74 -3.59
CA GLY A 4 -7.86 11.48 -3.39
C GLY A 4 -8.79 11.50 -4.61
N MET A 5 -9.97 10.96 -4.46
CA MET A 5 -11.11 11.23 -5.32
C MET A 5 -12.27 11.60 -4.40
N GLY A 6 -12.89 12.71 -4.70
CA GLY A 6 -13.96 13.21 -3.86
C GLY A 6 -13.51 14.07 -2.67
N GLY A 7 -12.22 14.21 -2.37
CA GLY A 7 -11.74 15.04 -1.27
C GLY A 7 -12.60 14.99 -0.01
N GLN A 8 -12.57 15.97 0.82
CA GLN A 8 -13.47 16.09 1.99
C GLN A 8 -14.94 16.38 1.60
N LYS A 9 -15.16 16.89 0.39
CA LYS A 9 -16.51 17.25 -0.10
C LYS A 9 -17.21 16.12 -0.85
N GLY A 10 -16.53 14.99 -1.08
CA GLY A 10 -17.06 13.88 -1.85
C GLY A 10 -17.11 14.11 -3.36
N GLY A 11 -17.69 13.17 -4.10
CA GLY A 11 -17.89 13.23 -5.54
C GLY A 11 -16.61 13.18 -6.37
N MET A 12 -16.59 13.83 -7.52
CA MET A 12 -15.46 13.90 -8.45
C MET A 12 -14.66 15.20 -8.31
N VAL A 13 -14.56 15.75 -7.11
CA VAL A 13 -13.80 16.94 -6.79
C VAL A 13 -12.62 16.56 -5.91
N ASN A 14 -11.39 16.98 -6.23
CA ASN A 14 -10.24 16.73 -5.40
C ASN A 14 -10.07 17.76 -4.26
N GLU A 15 -9.05 17.59 -3.44
CA GLU A 15 -8.72 18.45 -2.30
C GLU A 15 -8.46 19.90 -2.70
N MET A 16 -8.00 20.14 -3.94
CA MET A 16 -7.71 21.45 -4.51
C MET A 16 -8.93 22.10 -5.17
N GLY A 17 -10.10 21.45 -5.15
CA GLY A 17 -11.33 21.94 -5.77
C GLY A 17 -11.43 21.70 -7.29
N HIS A 18 -10.50 20.97 -7.89
CA HIS A 18 -10.64 20.58 -9.31
C HIS A 18 -11.79 19.58 -9.45
N SER A 19 -12.70 19.86 -10.37
CA SER A 19 -13.84 19.00 -10.72
C SER A 19 -13.48 17.99 -11.82
N PHE A 20 -14.37 16.99 -12.01
CA PHE A 20 -14.24 15.92 -13.00
C PHE A 20 -12.97 15.07 -12.87
N GLU A 21 -12.53 14.88 -11.65
CA GLU A 21 -11.40 14.03 -11.34
C GLU A 21 -11.81 12.55 -11.37
N VAL A 22 -12.00 11.99 -12.55
CA VAL A 22 -12.46 10.62 -12.77
C VAL A 22 -11.34 9.62 -12.49
N CYS A 23 -11.64 8.57 -11.73
CA CYS A 23 -10.73 7.44 -11.50
C CYS A 23 -11.37 6.12 -11.97
N LYS A 24 -10.83 5.52 -13.03
CA LYS A 24 -11.31 4.23 -13.54
C LYS A 24 -11.33 3.14 -12.46
N LYS A 25 -10.34 3.10 -11.56
CA LYS A 25 -10.27 2.09 -10.49
C LYS A 25 -11.36 2.29 -9.43
N SER A 26 -11.68 3.54 -9.08
CA SER A 26 -12.82 3.81 -8.18
C SER A 26 -14.14 3.41 -8.83
N MET A 27 -14.33 3.73 -10.11
CA MET A 27 -15.54 3.32 -10.83
C MET A 27 -15.68 1.80 -10.91
N GLN A 28 -14.59 1.08 -11.14
CA GLN A 28 -14.59 -0.39 -11.12
C GLN A 28 -14.96 -0.95 -9.74
N ALA A 29 -14.45 -0.35 -8.66
CA ALA A 29 -14.81 -0.74 -7.30
C ALA A 29 -16.30 -0.47 -7.02
N MET A 30 -16.82 0.70 -7.39
CA MET A 30 -18.24 1.03 -7.24
C MET A 30 -19.15 0.04 -8.00
N VAL A 31 -18.77 -0.34 -9.23
CA VAL A 31 -19.54 -1.33 -10.01
C VAL A 31 -19.55 -2.68 -9.29
N ALA A 32 -18.45 -3.10 -8.70
CA ALA A 32 -18.39 -4.33 -7.90
C ALA A 32 -19.29 -4.23 -6.63
N ASP A 33 -19.29 -3.06 -5.99
CA ASP A 33 -20.08 -2.81 -4.78
C ASP A 33 -21.59 -2.68 -5.07
N MET A 34 -21.98 -2.27 -6.28
CA MET A 34 -23.39 -2.11 -6.71
C MET A 34 -24.02 -3.38 -7.30
N GLN A 35 -23.33 -4.50 -7.31
CA GLN A 35 -23.87 -5.75 -7.82
C GLN A 35 -25.01 -6.27 -6.94
N PRO A 36 -25.98 -7.02 -7.52
CA PRO A 36 -27.00 -7.72 -6.73
C PRO A 36 -26.35 -8.76 -5.80
N GLY A 37 -27.08 -9.14 -4.75
CA GLY A 37 -26.66 -10.22 -3.85
C GLY A 37 -26.65 -11.57 -4.56
N ILE A 38 -25.72 -12.43 -4.19
CA ILE A 38 -25.65 -13.81 -4.69
C ILE A 38 -26.80 -14.62 -4.10
N ASP A 39 -27.59 -15.26 -5.00
CA ASP A 39 -28.72 -16.12 -4.59
C ASP A 39 -28.20 -17.28 -3.71
N PRO A 40 -28.81 -17.57 -2.55
CA PRO A 40 -28.42 -18.69 -1.70
C PRO A 40 -28.38 -20.06 -2.39
N ASN A 41 -29.18 -20.28 -3.42
CA ASN A 41 -29.16 -21.53 -4.19
C ASN A 41 -27.90 -21.68 -5.05
N PHE A 42 -27.23 -20.59 -5.37
CA PHE A 42 -25.94 -20.61 -6.08
C PHE A 42 -24.92 -21.51 -5.37
N TRP A 43 -24.86 -21.43 -4.06
CA TRP A 43 -23.91 -22.21 -3.22
C TRP A 43 -24.16 -23.70 -3.24
N LYS A 44 -25.41 -24.12 -3.44
CA LYS A 44 -25.80 -25.53 -3.58
C LYS A 44 -25.45 -26.11 -4.96
N GLN A 45 -25.38 -25.24 -5.98
CA GLN A 45 -25.17 -25.65 -7.37
C GLN A 45 -23.72 -25.57 -7.82
N ASN A 46 -22.88 -24.77 -7.12
CA ASN A 46 -21.51 -24.50 -7.53
C ASN A 46 -20.52 -25.00 -6.46
N SER A 47 -19.80 -26.06 -6.79
CA SER A 47 -18.79 -26.62 -5.91
C SER A 47 -17.53 -25.73 -5.87
N ILE A 48 -16.72 -25.89 -4.83
CA ILE A 48 -15.40 -25.26 -4.69
C ILE A 48 -14.53 -25.51 -5.93
N ASP A 49 -14.55 -26.71 -6.47
CA ASP A 49 -13.74 -27.05 -7.65
C ASP A 49 -14.23 -26.37 -8.93
N GLN A 50 -15.51 -26.05 -9.03
CA GLN A 50 -16.03 -25.20 -10.09
C GLN A 50 -15.62 -23.75 -9.88
N LEU A 51 -15.73 -23.23 -8.65
CA LEU A 51 -15.36 -21.85 -8.32
C LEU A 51 -13.84 -21.61 -8.49
N LYS A 52 -12.99 -22.59 -8.22
CA LYS A 52 -11.53 -22.53 -8.48
C LYS A 52 -11.15 -22.31 -9.94
N LYS A 53 -12.04 -22.67 -10.89
CA LYS A 53 -11.82 -22.49 -12.32
C LYS A 53 -12.08 -21.06 -12.79
N LEU A 54 -12.78 -20.27 -11.97
CA LEU A 54 -13.10 -18.89 -12.27
C LEU A 54 -11.86 -18.00 -12.08
N THR A 55 -11.70 -17.05 -12.97
CA THR A 55 -10.70 -16.00 -12.81
C THR A 55 -11.03 -15.10 -11.62
N PRO A 56 -10.05 -14.37 -11.05
CA PRO A 56 -10.31 -13.42 -9.95
C PRO A 56 -11.43 -12.42 -10.27
N ARG A 57 -11.54 -12.00 -11.53
CA ARG A 57 -12.58 -11.07 -11.98
C ARG A 57 -13.96 -11.74 -12.04
N GLU A 58 -14.05 -12.97 -12.50
CA GLU A 58 -15.29 -13.72 -12.53
C GLU A 58 -15.80 -13.99 -11.11
N LEU A 59 -14.92 -14.34 -10.17
CA LEU A 59 -15.27 -14.47 -8.76
C LEU A 59 -15.83 -13.16 -8.17
N GLU A 60 -15.17 -12.02 -8.42
CA GLU A 60 -15.65 -10.71 -7.98
C GLU A 60 -17.01 -10.36 -8.60
N ASN A 61 -17.25 -10.76 -9.85
CA ASN A 61 -18.48 -10.47 -10.60
C ASN A 61 -19.63 -11.46 -10.33
N LEU A 62 -19.48 -12.43 -9.44
CA LEU A 62 -20.60 -13.30 -9.02
C LEU A 62 -21.70 -12.52 -8.30
N GLY A 63 -21.35 -11.39 -7.69
CA GLY A 63 -22.25 -10.54 -6.92
C GLY A 63 -21.78 -10.29 -5.50
N ARG A 64 -22.66 -9.64 -4.72
CA ARG A 64 -22.40 -9.30 -3.32
C ARG A 64 -22.65 -10.48 -2.41
N LEU A 65 -21.77 -10.68 -1.44
CA LEU A 65 -22.03 -11.55 -0.31
C LEU A 65 -23.10 -10.91 0.57
N ILE A 66 -24.19 -11.63 0.85
CA ILE A 66 -25.34 -11.12 1.63
C ILE A 66 -25.73 -12.05 2.80
N HIS A 67 -25.19 -13.25 2.83
CA HIS A 67 -25.40 -14.21 3.91
C HIS A 67 -24.05 -14.74 4.42
N PRO A 68 -23.90 -15.02 5.71
CA PRO A 68 -22.77 -15.77 6.21
C PRO A 68 -22.69 -17.13 5.54
N LEU A 69 -21.47 -17.51 5.15
CA LEU A 69 -21.19 -18.78 4.49
C LEU A 69 -20.23 -19.58 5.34
N ARG A 70 -20.35 -20.91 5.30
CA ARG A 70 -19.44 -21.83 5.96
C ARG A 70 -19.06 -22.96 5.03
N ILE A 71 -17.80 -23.38 5.10
CA ILE A 71 -17.33 -24.63 4.54
C ILE A 71 -16.40 -25.31 5.54
N ARG A 72 -16.53 -26.62 5.67
CA ARG A 72 -15.64 -27.45 6.47
C ARG A 72 -14.73 -28.27 5.58
N LYS A 73 -13.60 -28.67 6.10
CA LYS A 73 -12.60 -29.49 5.40
C LYS A 73 -13.26 -30.75 4.82
N GLY A 74 -13.01 -30.99 3.54
CA GLY A 74 -13.63 -32.09 2.79
C GLY A 74 -15.02 -31.77 2.25
N GLY A 75 -15.64 -30.63 2.62
CA GLY A 75 -16.87 -30.14 2.03
C GLY A 75 -16.64 -29.68 0.58
N SER A 76 -17.59 -29.98 -0.31
CA SER A 76 -17.50 -29.61 -1.71
C SER A 76 -18.22 -28.30 -2.03
N HIS A 77 -19.08 -27.80 -1.16
CA HIS A 77 -19.91 -26.60 -1.36
C HIS A 77 -19.92 -25.74 -0.10
N TYR A 78 -20.07 -24.44 -0.30
CA TYR A 78 -20.43 -23.54 0.78
C TYR A 78 -21.88 -23.79 1.23
N GLU A 79 -22.13 -23.73 2.52
CA GLU A 79 -23.45 -23.67 3.12
C GLU A 79 -23.75 -22.26 3.63
N THR A 80 -24.96 -21.80 3.39
CA THR A 80 -25.46 -20.56 4.01
C THR A 80 -25.85 -20.86 5.45
N ILE A 81 -25.32 -20.06 6.38
CA ILE A 81 -25.62 -20.17 7.82
C ILE A 81 -26.20 -18.84 8.34
N THR A 82 -26.83 -18.91 9.50
CA THR A 82 -27.32 -17.69 10.16
C THR A 82 -26.16 -16.93 10.84
N TRP A 83 -26.34 -15.64 11.06
CA TRP A 83 -25.41 -14.85 11.86
C TRP A 83 -25.20 -15.42 13.25
N LYS A 84 -26.26 -15.94 13.89
CA LYS A 84 -26.16 -16.57 15.20
C LYS A 84 -25.25 -17.79 15.17
N GLU A 85 -25.40 -18.67 14.19
CA GLU A 85 -24.53 -19.85 14.04
C GLU A 85 -23.08 -19.44 13.78
N ALA A 86 -22.85 -18.47 12.90
CA ALA A 86 -21.51 -17.96 12.61
C ALA A 86 -20.83 -17.40 13.87
N ILE A 87 -21.51 -16.49 14.58
CA ILE A 87 -20.96 -15.84 15.79
C ILE A 87 -20.74 -16.86 16.91
N THR A 88 -21.66 -17.84 17.07
CA THR A 88 -21.52 -18.89 18.08
C THR A 88 -20.29 -19.75 17.78
N SER A 89 -20.13 -20.24 16.54
CA SER A 89 -18.96 -21.05 16.15
C SER A 89 -17.64 -20.30 16.36
N ILE A 90 -17.58 -19.02 15.95
CA ILE A 90 -16.41 -18.17 16.16
C ILE A 90 -16.10 -17.98 17.66
N ALA A 91 -17.12 -17.67 18.46
CA ALA A 91 -16.94 -17.44 19.90
C ALA A 91 -16.50 -18.72 20.65
N GLU A 92 -17.05 -19.87 20.31
CA GLU A 92 -16.63 -21.16 20.88
C GLU A 92 -15.18 -21.47 20.51
N LYS A 93 -14.80 -21.25 19.25
CA LYS A 93 -13.43 -21.46 18.78
C LYS A 93 -12.45 -20.53 19.50
N LEU A 94 -12.76 -19.25 19.63
CA LEU A 94 -11.93 -18.29 20.35
C LEU A 94 -11.79 -18.67 21.85
N LYS A 95 -12.87 -19.12 22.51
CA LYS A 95 -12.79 -19.56 23.91
C LYS A 95 -11.87 -20.75 24.14
N SER A 96 -11.72 -21.61 23.15
CA SER A 96 -10.88 -22.82 23.22
C SER A 96 -9.47 -22.64 22.66
N THR A 97 -9.14 -21.49 22.08
CA THR A 97 -7.85 -21.23 21.44
C THR A 97 -7.06 -20.20 22.26
N PRO A 98 -5.80 -20.47 22.64
CA PRO A 98 -4.93 -19.45 23.23
C PRO A 98 -4.78 -18.22 22.32
N ALA A 99 -4.76 -17.03 22.89
CA ALA A 99 -4.78 -15.80 22.12
C ALA A 99 -3.59 -15.67 21.16
N ASP A 100 -2.40 -16.12 21.57
CA ASP A 100 -1.19 -16.08 20.76
C ASP A 100 -1.20 -17.07 19.56
N GLU A 101 -2.13 -18.03 19.57
CA GLU A 101 -2.37 -18.94 18.46
C GLU A 101 -3.37 -18.39 17.42
N THR A 102 -3.66 -17.07 17.48
CA THR A 102 -4.51 -16.38 16.52
C THR A 102 -3.78 -15.26 15.82
N PHE A 103 -4.21 -14.90 14.60
CA PHE A 103 -3.77 -13.69 13.92
C PHE A 103 -4.95 -12.91 13.33
N TRP A 104 -4.76 -11.61 13.19
CA TRP A 104 -5.79 -10.67 12.74
C TRP A 104 -5.22 -9.78 11.64
N TYR A 105 -5.71 -9.97 10.40
CA TYR A 105 -5.22 -9.29 9.21
C TYR A 105 -6.26 -8.30 8.68
N PHE A 106 -5.81 -7.10 8.31
CA PHE A 106 -6.67 -6.01 7.88
C PHE A 106 -6.31 -5.48 6.50
N SER A 107 -7.31 -5.32 5.67
CA SER A 107 -7.14 -4.60 4.40
C SER A 107 -7.00 -3.09 4.65
N GLY A 108 -6.10 -2.45 3.93
CA GLY A 108 -5.98 -0.99 3.89
C GLY A 108 -7.15 -0.28 3.17
N ARG A 109 -8.25 -0.97 2.90
CA ARG A 109 -9.49 -0.39 2.38
C ARG A 109 -10.58 -0.25 3.44
N SER A 110 -10.42 -0.88 4.58
CA SER A 110 -11.35 -0.78 5.70
C SER A 110 -11.35 0.64 6.28
N SER A 111 -12.46 1.06 6.88
CA SER A 111 -12.54 2.34 7.59
C SER A 111 -11.68 2.36 8.86
N ASN A 112 -11.37 3.54 9.36
CA ASN A 112 -10.65 3.70 10.63
C ASN A 112 -11.42 3.08 11.78
N GLU A 113 -12.74 3.27 11.81
CA GLU A 113 -13.63 2.78 12.86
C GLU A 113 -13.67 1.26 12.90
N ALA A 114 -13.86 0.61 11.74
CA ALA A 114 -13.85 -0.86 11.66
C ALA A 114 -12.46 -1.42 12.03
N GLY A 115 -11.39 -0.79 11.56
CA GLY A 115 -10.03 -1.17 11.90
C GLY A 115 -9.74 -1.02 13.40
N PHE A 116 -10.15 0.10 13.99
CA PHE A 116 -9.98 0.36 15.43
C PHE A 116 -10.73 -0.66 16.30
N LEU A 117 -12.01 -0.90 16.00
CA LEU A 117 -12.83 -1.81 16.80
C LEU A 117 -12.30 -3.24 16.76
N LEU A 118 -11.95 -3.74 15.58
CA LEU A 118 -11.48 -5.11 15.44
C LEU A 118 -10.07 -5.31 16.03
N GLN A 119 -9.16 -4.33 15.89
CA GLN A 119 -7.83 -4.42 16.52
C GLN A 119 -7.95 -4.34 18.05
N LEU A 120 -8.88 -3.52 18.57
CA LEU A 120 -9.13 -3.46 20.01
C LEU A 120 -9.68 -4.80 20.53
N LEU A 121 -10.62 -5.41 19.81
CA LEU A 121 -11.12 -6.74 20.14
C LEU A 121 -9.99 -7.77 20.20
N ALA A 122 -9.10 -7.81 19.21
CA ALA A 122 -7.97 -8.71 19.18
C ALA A 122 -7.06 -8.54 20.42
N ARG A 123 -6.79 -7.30 20.81
CA ARG A 123 -5.93 -7.00 21.96
C ARG A 123 -6.62 -7.29 23.31
N VAL A 124 -7.91 -7.01 23.43
CA VAL A 124 -8.70 -7.38 24.64
C VAL A 124 -8.82 -8.89 24.74
N TYR A 125 -8.91 -9.59 23.62
CA TYR A 125 -8.85 -11.05 23.59
C TYR A 125 -7.50 -11.60 24.06
N GLY A 126 -6.40 -10.84 23.86
CA GLY A 126 -5.09 -11.14 24.45
C GLY A 126 -3.95 -11.33 23.44
N THR A 127 -4.10 -10.85 22.18
CA THR A 127 -3.03 -10.96 21.19
C THR A 127 -2.66 -9.61 20.56
N ASN A 128 -1.37 -9.46 20.26
CA ASN A 128 -0.82 -8.40 19.42
C ASN A 128 -0.49 -8.87 17.99
N ASN A 129 -0.88 -10.07 17.58
CA ASN A 129 -0.76 -10.56 16.20
C ASN A 129 -1.76 -9.84 15.28
N VAL A 130 -1.68 -8.52 15.27
CA VAL A 130 -2.57 -7.60 14.55
C VAL A 130 -1.80 -6.98 13.40
N ASN A 131 -2.20 -7.29 12.18
CA ASN A 131 -1.43 -7.05 10.97
C ASN A 131 -2.26 -6.37 9.89
N ASN A 132 -1.59 -5.73 8.95
CA ASN A 132 -2.24 -5.13 7.78
C ASN A 132 -1.43 -5.33 6.50
N CYS A 133 -2.02 -4.93 5.37
CA CYS A 133 -1.44 -5.11 4.05
C CYS A 133 -0.13 -4.32 3.82
N SER A 134 0.25 -3.36 4.69
CA SER A 134 1.50 -2.60 4.54
C SER A 134 2.75 -3.48 4.61
N PHE A 135 2.67 -4.62 5.33
CA PHE A 135 3.80 -5.56 5.46
C PHE A 135 4.20 -6.17 4.11
N TYR A 136 3.25 -6.26 3.16
CA TYR A 136 3.51 -6.65 1.78
C TYR A 136 3.50 -5.46 0.80
N CYS A 137 3.60 -4.22 1.27
CA CYS A 137 3.45 -3.04 0.41
C CYS A 137 4.55 -2.02 0.68
N HIS A 138 4.38 -1.18 1.68
CA HIS A 138 5.22 -0.02 1.97
C HIS A 138 5.89 -0.06 3.35
N GLN A 139 6.07 -1.24 3.95
CA GLN A 139 6.78 -1.34 5.23
C GLN A 139 8.19 -0.77 5.15
N ALA A 140 8.93 -1.08 4.08
CA ALA A 140 10.25 -0.53 3.84
C ALA A 140 10.23 1.01 3.72
N SER A 141 9.17 1.61 3.15
CA SER A 141 9.00 3.07 3.13
C SER A 141 8.82 3.62 4.55
N GLY A 142 8.01 2.95 5.36
CA GLY A 142 7.79 3.35 6.76
C GLY A 142 9.07 3.31 7.57
N VAL A 143 9.84 2.23 7.48
CA VAL A 143 11.11 2.05 8.20
C VAL A 143 12.18 3.03 7.70
N GLY A 144 12.35 3.13 6.37
CA GLY A 144 13.36 4.01 5.77
C GLY A 144 13.10 5.49 6.07
N LEU A 145 11.85 5.95 5.94
CA LEU A 145 11.49 7.33 6.28
C LEU A 145 11.57 7.58 7.79
N GLN A 146 11.11 6.65 8.63
CA GLN A 146 11.21 6.80 10.08
C GLN A 146 12.66 6.97 10.54
N SER A 147 13.59 6.23 9.96
CA SER A 147 15.03 6.35 10.28
C SER A 147 15.67 7.62 9.72
N SER A 148 15.14 8.16 8.61
CA SER A 148 15.71 9.35 7.94
C SER A 148 15.12 10.67 8.44
N ILE A 149 13.79 10.72 8.72
CA ILE A 149 13.07 11.95 9.06
C ILE A 149 12.16 11.84 10.30
N GLY A 150 12.21 10.71 11.01
CA GLY A 150 11.38 10.48 12.21
C GLY A 150 9.89 10.26 11.93
N SER A 151 9.47 10.14 10.66
CA SER A 151 8.07 9.90 10.28
C SER A 151 7.99 8.98 9.06
N GLY A 152 7.14 7.98 9.10
CA GLY A 152 6.94 7.01 8.00
C GLY A 152 5.96 7.46 6.91
N THR A 153 5.66 8.75 6.80
CA THR A 153 4.61 9.30 5.93
C THR A 153 5.17 10.27 4.88
N ALA A 154 4.35 10.66 3.91
CA ALA A 154 4.71 11.68 2.95
C ALA A 154 5.01 13.04 3.63
N THR A 155 5.96 13.79 3.06
CA THR A 155 6.31 15.14 3.55
C THR A 155 5.64 16.26 2.74
N ILE A 156 4.75 15.93 1.82
CA ILE A 156 4.05 16.85 0.94
C ILE A 156 2.54 16.67 1.02
N VAL A 157 1.83 17.65 0.52
CA VAL A 157 0.40 17.58 0.19
C VAL A 157 0.20 17.55 -1.32
N LEU A 158 -1.04 17.29 -1.80
CA LEU A 158 -1.33 17.17 -3.23
C LEU A 158 -0.95 18.44 -4.02
N ASP A 159 -1.17 19.63 -3.44
CA ASP A 159 -0.82 20.92 -4.02
C ASP A 159 0.69 21.08 -4.30
N ASP A 160 1.54 20.53 -3.44
CA ASP A 160 3.00 20.56 -3.63
C ASP A 160 3.43 19.79 -4.87
N LEU A 161 2.77 18.67 -5.17
CA LEU A 161 3.07 17.89 -6.36
C LEU A 161 2.87 18.71 -7.65
N GLU A 162 1.80 19.52 -7.71
CA GLU A 162 1.50 20.35 -8.88
C GLU A 162 2.37 21.62 -8.97
N LYS A 163 2.97 22.03 -7.84
CA LYS A 163 3.95 23.14 -7.79
C LYS A 163 5.38 22.71 -8.13
N ALA A 164 5.66 21.42 -8.16
CA ALA A 164 6.99 20.90 -8.49
C ALA A 164 7.37 21.22 -9.95
N ASP A 165 8.62 21.56 -10.18
CA ASP A 165 9.18 21.67 -11.53
C ASP A 165 9.86 20.37 -11.99
N THR A 166 10.18 19.47 -11.06
CA THR A 166 10.73 18.14 -11.34
C THR A 166 10.09 17.11 -10.44
N VAL A 167 9.58 16.04 -11.03
CA VAL A 167 9.04 14.89 -10.30
C VAL A 167 9.82 13.64 -10.69
N PHE A 168 10.42 12.97 -9.70
CA PHE A 168 10.95 11.63 -9.85
C PHE A 168 9.82 10.63 -9.59
N LEU A 169 9.62 9.70 -10.51
CA LEU A 169 8.66 8.60 -10.41
C LEU A 169 9.43 7.29 -10.48
N ILE A 170 9.61 6.64 -9.34
CA ILE A 170 10.55 5.54 -9.18
C ILE A 170 9.81 4.24 -8.87
N GLY A 171 10.04 3.19 -9.67
CA GLY A 171 9.53 1.85 -9.44
C GLY A 171 8.01 1.73 -9.47
N GLY A 172 7.31 2.54 -10.29
CA GLY A 172 5.86 2.55 -10.32
C GLY A 172 5.22 2.74 -11.68
N ASN A 173 3.98 2.25 -11.84
CA ASN A 173 3.13 2.46 -13.00
C ASN A 173 1.78 3.08 -12.60
N PRO A 174 1.75 4.39 -12.27
CA PRO A 174 0.50 5.06 -11.89
C PRO A 174 -0.55 5.07 -13.00
N ALA A 175 -0.16 4.95 -14.26
CA ALA A 175 -1.11 4.82 -15.36
C ALA A 175 -2.05 3.61 -15.19
N SER A 176 -1.55 2.52 -14.60
CA SER A 176 -2.32 1.31 -14.30
C SER A 176 -3.00 1.36 -12.92
N ASN A 177 -2.28 1.77 -11.87
CA ASN A 177 -2.74 1.59 -10.49
C ASN A 177 -3.16 2.88 -9.77
N HIS A 178 -2.71 4.06 -10.23
CA HIS A 178 -3.06 5.37 -9.67
C HIS A 178 -3.44 6.38 -10.77
N PRO A 179 -4.49 6.15 -11.57
CA PRO A 179 -4.81 6.97 -12.75
C PRO A 179 -4.97 8.46 -12.44
N ARG A 180 -5.39 8.80 -11.22
CA ARG A 180 -5.50 10.18 -10.76
C ARG A 180 -4.16 10.92 -10.68
N LEU A 181 -3.09 10.23 -10.31
CA LEU A 181 -1.75 10.80 -10.32
C LEU A 181 -1.32 11.23 -11.72
N MET A 182 -1.80 10.55 -12.77
CA MET A 182 -1.51 10.93 -14.15
C MET A 182 -2.03 12.32 -14.50
N THR A 183 -3.15 12.74 -13.90
CA THR A 183 -3.71 14.09 -14.08
C THR A 183 -2.77 15.15 -13.48
N SER A 184 -2.27 14.92 -12.26
CA SER A 184 -1.28 15.84 -11.64
C SER A 184 0.04 15.85 -12.41
N LEU A 185 0.55 14.70 -12.86
CA LEU A 185 1.75 14.65 -13.71
C LEU A 185 1.55 15.38 -15.06
N MET A 186 0.37 15.28 -15.66
CA MET A 186 0.02 16.09 -16.86
C MET A 186 0.12 17.59 -16.56
N ARG A 187 -0.42 18.05 -15.42
CA ARG A 187 -0.36 19.46 -15.02
C ARG A 187 1.09 19.92 -14.85
N VAL A 188 1.92 19.13 -14.17
CA VAL A 188 3.37 19.38 -14.09
C VAL A 188 4.02 19.48 -15.47
N ARG A 189 3.70 18.57 -16.39
CA ARG A 189 4.25 18.60 -17.76
C ARG A 189 3.79 19.82 -18.56
N ARG A 190 2.54 20.23 -18.40
CA ARG A 190 1.98 21.41 -19.09
C ARG A 190 2.53 22.73 -18.56
N SER A 191 2.91 22.80 -17.30
CA SER A 191 3.62 23.95 -16.72
C SER A 191 5.11 24.02 -17.07
N GLY A 192 5.60 23.11 -17.94
CA GLY A 192 7.01 23.05 -18.35
C GLY A 192 7.89 22.17 -17.45
N GLY A 193 7.33 21.61 -16.39
CA GLY A 193 8.03 20.73 -15.47
C GLY A 193 8.51 19.42 -16.12
N LYS A 194 9.42 18.73 -15.46
CA LYS A 194 10.02 17.46 -15.87
C LYS A 194 9.46 16.31 -15.06
N VAL A 195 9.27 15.17 -15.69
CA VAL A 195 8.97 13.88 -15.01
C VAL A 195 10.04 12.89 -15.40
N ILE A 196 10.87 12.53 -14.44
CA ILE A 196 11.94 11.55 -14.59
C ILE A 196 11.38 10.21 -14.11
N VAL A 197 11.22 9.27 -15.03
CA VAL A 197 10.73 7.92 -14.74
C VAL A 197 11.92 6.98 -14.61
N ILE A 198 12.00 6.28 -13.49
CA ILE A 198 12.97 5.22 -13.22
C ILE A 198 12.18 3.93 -13.06
N ASN A 199 12.26 3.04 -14.06
CA ASN A 199 11.50 1.80 -14.09
C ASN A 199 12.17 0.80 -15.05
N PRO A 200 12.44 -0.45 -14.66
CA PRO A 200 13.07 -1.44 -15.52
C PRO A 200 12.23 -1.79 -16.75
N VAL A 201 10.92 -1.61 -16.70
CA VAL A 201 10.00 -1.83 -17.81
C VAL A 201 9.53 -0.51 -18.40
N ARG A 202 9.56 -0.38 -19.72
CA ARG A 202 9.06 0.81 -20.42
C ARG A 202 7.54 0.75 -20.54
N GLU A 203 6.85 1.26 -19.55
CA GLU A 203 5.40 1.29 -19.44
C GLU A 203 4.78 2.26 -20.45
N THR A 204 3.86 1.78 -21.28
CA THR A 204 3.25 2.59 -22.36
C THR A 204 2.53 3.82 -21.83
N GLY A 205 1.81 3.69 -20.70
CA GLY A 205 1.10 4.80 -20.09
C GLY A 205 2.00 5.88 -19.49
N LEU A 206 3.27 5.59 -19.21
CA LEU A 206 4.25 6.59 -18.77
C LEU A 206 4.93 7.31 -19.94
N ILE A 207 4.87 6.75 -21.14
CA ILE A 207 5.33 7.42 -22.36
C ILE A 207 4.26 8.39 -22.83
N ASN A 208 3.03 7.90 -23.06
CA ASN A 208 1.91 8.70 -23.49
C ASN A 208 0.61 8.19 -22.85
N PHE A 209 -0.14 9.09 -22.21
CA PHE A 209 -1.37 8.74 -21.51
C PHE A 209 -2.54 9.62 -21.95
N ARG A 210 -3.71 9.01 -22.11
CA ARG A 210 -4.96 9.72 -22.41
C ARG A 210 -5.78 9.87 -21.12
N ILE A 211 -5.91 11.12 -20.67
CA ILE A 211 -6.66 11.45 -19.45
C ILE A 211 -8.13 11.67 -19.81
N PRO A 212 -9.06 10.85 -19.29
CA PRO A 212 -10.46 10.89 -19.70
C PRO A 212 -11.17 12.21 -19.37
N SER A 213 -10.74 12.90 -18.31
CA SER A 213 -11.32 14.17 -17.87
C SER A 213 -10.75 15.40 -18.57
N ASP A 214 -9.79 15.22 -19.47
CA ASP A 214 -9.16 16.31 -20.22
C ASP A 214 -9.34 16.10 -21.73
N PRO A 215 -10.15 16.92 -22.42
CA PRO A 215 -10.48 16.70 -23.84
C PRO A 215 -9.25 16.71 -24.76
N PHE A 216 -8.28 17.59 -24.49
CA PHE A 216 -7.06 17.64 -25.29
C PHE A 216 -6.20 16.39 -25.11
N SER A 217 -5.99 15.96 -23.86
CA SER A 217 -5.26 14.74 -23.57
C SER A 217 -5.98 13.49 -24.09
N LEU A 218 -7.33 13.50 -24.05
CA LEU A 218 -8.12 12.37 -24.57
C LEU A 218 -7.91 12.16 -26.07
N LEU A 219 -7.81 13.23 -26.85
CA LEU A 219 -7.60 13.17 -28.29
C LEU A 219 -6.13 12.93 -28.65
N MET A 220 -5.24 13.75 -28.15
CA MET A 220 -3.83 13.81 -28.57
C MET A 220 -2.88 12.99 -27.68
N GLY A 221 -3.34 12.60 -26.48
CA GLY A 221 -2.49 12.05 -25.43
C GLY A 221 -1.60 13.10 -24.75
N THR A 222 -0.97 12.71 -23.69
CA THR A 222 0.01 13.55 -22.96
C THR A 222 1.30 12.76 -22.77
N LYS A 223 2.43 13.29 -23.26
CA LYS A 223 3.76 12.76 -22.96
C LYS A 223 4.08 13.01 -21.49
N ILE A 224 4.11 11.93 -20.69
CA ILE A 224 4.34 12.01 -19.25
C ILE A 224 5.84 12.08 -18.95
N ALA A 225 6.60 11.05 -19.29
CA ALA A 225 8.04 11.05 -19.07
C ALA A 225 8.74 12.12 -19.93
N SER A 226 9.60 12.91 -19.29
CA SER A 226 10.60 13.72 -19.97
C SER A 226 11.90 12.96 -20.16
N HIS A 227 12.24 12.12 -19.17
CA HIS A 227 13.37 11.19 -19.18
C HIS A 227 12.87 9.83 -18.69
N TYR A 228 13.38 8.77 -19.27
CA TYR A 228 12.99 7.41 -18.91
C TYR A 228 14.24 6.56 -18.74
N VAL A 229 14.51 6.09 -17.54
CA VAL A 229 15.71 5.32 -17.18
C VAL A 229 15.31 3.92 -16.78
N GLN A 230 16.02 2.94 -17.31
CA GLN A 230 15.74 1.52 -17.12
C GLN A 230 16.90 0.84 -16.37
N PRO A 231 16.91 0.88 -15.03
CA PRO A 231 17.90 0.14 -14.26
C PRO A 231 17.67 -1.37 -14.35
N HIS A 232 18.70 -2.16 -14.05
CA HIS A 232 18.51 -3.56 -13.73
C HIS A 232 17.57 -3.70 -12.53
N ILE A 233 16.81 -4.80 -12.46
CA ILE A 233 16.02 -5.13 -11.26
C ILE A 233 16.99 -5.28 -10.08
N GLY A 234 16.76 -4.50 -8.99
CA GLY A 234 17.66 -4.41 -7.85
C GLY A 234 18.83 -3.44 -8.01
N GLY A 235 18.95 -2.78 -9.18
CA GLY A 235 19.99 -1.78 -9.45
C GLY A 235 19.66 -0.36 -9.00
N ASP A 236 18.46 -0.15 -8.42
CA ASP A 236 17.97 1.17 -8.02
C ASP A 236 18.89 1.87 -7.02
N LEU A 237 19.39 1.13 -6.01
CA LEU A 237 20.30 1.68 -5.01
C LEU A 237 21.57 2.26 -5.65
N ALA A 238 22.19 1.50 -6.56
CA ALA A 238 23.39 1.95 -7.25
C ALA A 238 23.11 3.16 -8.16
N LEU A 239 21.96 3.19 -8.84
CA LEU A 239 21.54 4.35 -9.64
C LEU A 239 21.36 5.59 -8.78
N LEU A 240 20.68 5.50 -7.64
CA LEU A 240 20.45 6.63 -6.73
C LEU A 240 21.76 7.19 -6.15
N TRP A 241 22.70 6.31 -5.79
CA TRP A 241 24.04 6.71 -5.37
C TRP A 241 24.83 7.34 -6.54
N GLY A 242 24.67 6.84 -7.76
CA GLY A 242 25.25 7.43 -8.95
C GLY A 242 24.71 8.83 -9.24
N LEU A 243 23.40 9.05 -9.03
CA LEU A 243 22.79 10.38 -9.14
C LEU A 243 23.34 11.34 -8.08
N ALA A 244 23.53 10.87 -6.83
CA ALA A 244 24.16 11.67 -5.78
C ALA A 244 25.60 12.05 -6.15
N LYS A 245 26.41 11.08 -6.64
CA LYS A 245 27.78 11.33 -7.10
C LYS A 245 27.83 12.35 -8.24
N ALA A 246 26.97 12.19 -9.25
CA ALA A 246 26.92 13.12 -10.37
C ALA A 246 26.44 14.52 -9.92
N ALA A 247 25.44 14.62 -9.06
CA ALA A 247 24.96 15.90 -8.52
C ALA A 247 26.04 16.60 -7.67
N LYS A 248 26.82 15.84 -6.91
CA LYS A 248 27.99 16.37 -6.19
C LYS A 248 29.05 16.93 -7.14
N GLN A 249 29.36 16.24 -8.24
CA GLN A 249 30.31 16.67 -9.24
C GLN A 249 29.86 17.96 -9.99
N LEU A 250 28.55 18.21 -10.01
CA LEU A 250 27.94 19.44 -10.56
C LEU A 250 27.86 20.59 -9.54
N ASP A 251 28.44 20.41 -8.33
CA ASP A 251 28.33 21.37 -7.22
C ASP A 251 26.87 21.76 -6.89
N ALA A 252 25.96 20.79 -7.02
CA ALA A 252 24.52 21.02 -6.89
C ALA A 252 23.99 20.88 -5.46
N PHE A 253 24.84 20.51 -4.49
CA PHE A 253 24.41 20.29 -3.10
C PHE A 253 24.18 21.61 -2.36
N ASP A 254 23.13 21.62 -1.53
CA ASP A 254 22.86 22.74 -0.63
C ASP A 254 23.60 22.56 0.69
N ALA A 255 24.85 23.02 0.72
CA ALA A 255 25.72 22.90 1.89
C ALA A 255 25.10 23.54 3.15
N LYS A 256 24.36 24.65 3.01
CA LYS A 256 23.71 25.32 4.14
C LYS A 256 22.59 24.46 4.73
N PHE A 257 21.79 23.84 3.86
CA PHE A 257 20.74 22.93 4.31
C PHE A 257 21.33 21.69 4.99
N LEU A 258 22.35 21.11 4.39
CA LEU A 258 23.02 19.92 4.93
C LEU A 258 23.60 20.19 6.32
N ASP A 259 24.30 21.30 6.50
CA ASP A 259 24.89 21.70 7.78
C ASP A 259 23.84 21.99 8.86
N ALA A 260 22.78 22.70 8.50
CA ALA A 260 21.77 23.16 9.45
C ALA A 260 20.72 22.10 9.83
N HIS A 261 20.44 21.11 8.94
CA HIS A 261 19.25 20.27 9.05
C HIS A 261 19.53 18.77 8.94
N THR A 262 20.78 18.33 8.77
CA THR A 262 21.11 16.93 8.64
C THR A 262 22.24 16.51 9.59
N SER A 263 22.35 15.20 9.81
CA SER A 263 23.47 14.59 10.53
C SER A 263 24.06 13.44 9.71
N GLY A 264 25.34 13.11 9.92
CA GLY A 264 26.02 12.03 9.18
C GLY A 264 26.35 12.39 7.73
N THR A 265 26.33 13.68 7.37
CA THR A 265 26.61 14.17 6.01
C THR A 265 28.02 13.83 5.57
N GLU A 266 29.04 13.99 6.44
CA GLU A 266 30.45 13.71 6.11
C GLU A 266 30.63 12.26 5.70
N SER A 267 30.21 11.32 6.54
CA SER A 267 30.31 9.88 6.26
C SER A 267 29.54 9.45 5.00
N TRP A 268 28.40 10.09 4.75
CA TRP A 268 27.65 9.85 3.51
C TRP A 268 28.41 10.36 2.28
N LEU A 269 29.02 11.55 2.35
CA LEU A 269 29.82 12.12 1.28
C LEU A 269 31.06 11.30 0.96
N GLU A 270 31.75 10.79 2.01
CA GLU A 270 32.87 9.86 1.86
C GLU A 270 32.44 8.57 1.14
N ALA A 271 31.31 8.02 1.52
CA ALA A 271 30.77 6.82 0.87
C ALA A 271 30.38 7.08 -0.60
N VAL A 272 29.80 8.27 -0.93
CA VAL A 272 29.53 8.67 -2.32
C VAL A 272 30.82 8.78 -3.13
N ASP A 273 31.88 9.33 -2.56
CA ASP A 273 33.17 9.49 -3.25
C ASP A 273 33.87 8.14 -3.48
N ALA A 274 33.77 7.24 -2.53
CA ALA A 274 34.38 5.91 -2.60
C ALA A 274 33.83 5.03 -3.74
N LEU A 275 32.59 5.25 -4.15
CA LEU A 275 31.99 4.50 -5.27
C LEU A 275 32.66 4.84 -6.58
N THR A 276 33.02 3.84 -7.35
CA THR A 276 33.53 4.01 -8.73
C THR A 276 32.38 4.05 -9.72
N TRP A 277 32.56 4.78 -10.84
CA TRP A 277 31.57 4.78 -11.92
C TRP A 277 31.36 3.38 -12.51
N GLN A 278 32.41 2.58 -12.62
CA GLN A 278 32.32 1.20 -13.09
C GLN A 278 31.40 0.34 -12.20
N GLU A 279 31.49 0.47 -10.88
CA GLU A 279 30.58 -0.24 -9.97
C GLU A 279 29.14 0.21 -10.11
N ILE A 280 28.93 1.53 -10.23
CA ILE A 280 27.60 2.12 -10.42
C ILE A 280 26.96 1.62 -11.71
N GLU A 281 27.69 1.67 -12.85
CA GLU A 281 27.20 1.20 -14.14
C GLU A 281 26.91 -0.31 -14.13
N ASN A 282 27.84 -1.11 -13.59
CA ASN A 282 27.66 -2.57 -13.54
C ASN A 282 26.46 -2.98 -12.68
N LYS A 283 26.25 -2.33 -11.52
CA LYS A 283 25.16 -2.68 -10.60
C LYS A 283 23.82 -2.09 -11.05
N SER A 284 23.82 -0.86 -11.54
CA SER A 284 22.58 -0.21 -11.99
C SER A 284 22.12 -0.64 -13.38
N GLY A 285 23.06 -1.04 -14.25
CA GLY A 285 22.80 -1.27 -15.66
C GLY A 285 22.56 0.01 -16.48
N VAL A 286 22.85 1.17 -15.89
CA VAL A 286 22.63 2.49 -16.51
C VAL A 286 23.97 3.14 -16.80
N ALA A 287 24.16 3.59 -18.02
CA ALA A 287 25.40 4.26 -18.42
C ALA A 287 25.62 5.57 -17.65
N ARG A 288 26.87 5.86 -17.32
CA ARG A 288 27.28 7.08 -16.63
C ARG A 288 26.72 8.35 -17.29
N SER A 289 26.77 8.42 -18.62
CA SER A 289 26.28 9.57 -19.38
C SER A 289 24.78 9.82 -19.18
N GLU A 290 23.98 8.76 -19.02
CA GLU A 290 22.56 8.84 -18.74
C GLU A 290 22.31 9.33 -17.31
N ILE A 291 23.07 8.82 -16.35
CA ILE A 291 23.02 9.24 -14.93
C ILE A 291 23.38 10.73 -14.83
N GLU A 292 24.46 11.18 -15.49
CA GLU A 292 24.89 12.57 -15.52
C GLU A 292 23.84 13.49 -16.17
N SER A 293 23.17 13.03 -17.22
CA SER A 293 22.08 13.76 -17.88
C SER A 293 20.91 14.03 -16.93
N ILE A 294 20.51 13.03 -16.14
CA ILE A 294 19.43 13.19 -15.16
C ILE A 294 19.89 14.06 -13.99
N ALA A 295 21.11 13.86 -13.52
CA ALA A 295 21.69 14.67 -12.45
C ALA A 295 21.73 16.15 -12.84
N LYS A 296 21.98 16.48 -14.12
CA LYS A 296 21.92 17.84 -14.61
C LYS A 296 20.52 18.42 -14.52
N VAL A 297 19.48 17.66 -14.94
CA VAL A 297 18.08 18.08 -14.79
C VAL A 297 17.73 18.32 -13.32
N TYR A 298 18.20 17.44 -12.45
CA TYR A 298 18.00 17.57 -11.01
C TYR A 298 18.76 18.79 -10.44
N ALA A 299 19.98 19.03 -10.87
CA ALA A 299 20.79 20.18 -10.45
C ALA A 299 20.14 21.52 -10.84
N GLU A 300 19.46 21.60 -11.97
CA GLU A 300 18.74 22.78 -12.46
C GLU A 300 17.37 22.98 -11.76
N SER A 301 16.80 21.94 -11.17
CA SER A 301 15.49 21.98 -10.50
C SER A 301 15.51 22.86 -9.26
N LYS A 302 14.46 23.64 -9.07
CA LYS A 302 14.23 24.44 -7.86
C LYS A 302 13.28 23.77 -6.87
N ARG A 303 12.41 22.87 -7.36
CA ARG A 303 11.37 22.20 -6.58
C ARG A 303 11.21 20.78 -7.09
N SER A 304 11.79 19.84 -6.36
CA SER A 304 11.72 18.42 -6.71
C SER A 304 10.85 17.64 -5.74
N VAL A 305 9.98 16.79 -6.29
CA VAL A 305 9.25 15.77 -5.55
C VAL A 305 9.77 14.40 -5.94
N PHE A 306 10.11 13.59 -4.95
CA PHE A 306 10.54 12.21 -5.13
C PHE A 306 9.37 11.29 -4.78
N SER A 307 8.84 10.59 -5.77
CA SER A 307 7.74 9.63 -5.60
C SER A 307 8.19 8.23 -5.97
N TRP A 308 7.76 7.24 -5.18
CA TRP A 308 8.08 5.84 -5.43
C TRP A 308 6.95 4.91 -5.04
N THR A 309 6.99 3.69 -5.59
CA THR A 309 6.04 2.62 -5.30
C THR A 309 6.76 1.33 -4.89
N MET A 310 6.04 0.21 -4.96
CA MET A 310 6.52 -1.09 -4.52
C MET A 310 7.70 -1.64 -5.35
N GLY A 311 7.96 -1.14 -6.56
CA GLY A 311 9.19 -1.44 -7.28
C GLY A 311 10.47 -1.03 -6.54
N ILE A 312 10.37 -0.15 -5.54
CA ILE A 312 11.47 0.24 -4.65
C ILE A 312 11.47 -0.55 -3.35
N THR A 313 10.28 -0.88 -2.82
CA THR A 313 10.16 -1.49 -1.48
C THR A 313 10.23 -3.01 -1.48
N HIS A 314 9.91 -3.68 -2.60
CA HIS A 314 9.92 -5.14 -2.74
C HIS A 314 11.31 -5.68 -3.11
N HIS A 315 12.32 -5.26 -2.37
CA HIS A 315 13.71 -5.71 -2.50
C HIS A 315 14.30 -6.04 -1.15
N ALA A 316 15.35 -6.87 -1.14
CA ALA A 316 16.11 -7.15 0.08
C ALA A 316 16.65 -5.86 0.73
N HIS A 317 16.97 -4.83 -0.07
CA HIS A 317 17.42 -3.50 0.38
C HIS A 317 16.35 -2.42 0.11
N GLY A 318 15.08 -2.75 0.30
CA GLY A 318 14.00 -1.79 0.14
C GLY A 318 14.07 -0.60 1.08
N VAL A 319 14.60 -0.80 2.30
CA VAL A 319 14.82 0.27 3.30
C VAL A 319 15.91 1.21 2.82
N GLU A 320 17.05 0.67 2.40
CA GLU A 320 18.22 1.43 1.91
C GLU A 320 17.88 2.20 0.62
N ASN A 321 17.05 1.64 -0.24
CA ASN A 321 16.52 2.36 -1.41
C ASN A 321 15.77 3.62 -1.00
N VAL A 322 14.89 3.53 0.01
CA VAL A 322 14.13 4.67 0.51
C VAL A 322 15.04 5.70 1.18
N GLN A 323 16.02 5.25 1.96
CA GLN A 323 17.02 6.12 2.57
C GLN A 323 17.86 6.84 1.50
N ALA A 324 18.26 6.16 0.42
CA ALA A 324 18.98 6.78 -0.70
C ALA A 324 18.14 7.85 -1.41
N ILE A 325 16.83 7.62 -1.58
CA ILE A 325 15.91 8.65 -2.11
C ILE A 325 15.83 9.85 -1.17
N ALA A 326 15.73 9.61 0.14
CA ALA A 326 15.69 10.68 1.15
C ALA A 326 17.00 11.48 1.15
N ASN A 327 18.16 10.80 1.13
CA ASN A 327 19.48 11.46 1.08
C ASN A 327 19.63 12.31 -0.18
N LEU A 328 19.15 11.82 -1.33
CA LEU A 328 19.17 12.62 -2.57
C LEU A 328 18.30 13.88 -2.43
N ALA A 329 17.15 13.81 -1.78
CA ALA A 329 16.30 14.96 -1.52
C ALA A 329 16.98 15.95 -0.54
N PHE A 330 17.61 15.45 0.52
CA PHE A 330 18.34 16.28 1.50
C PHE A 330 19.55 16.97 0.89
N ALA A 331 20.29 16.29 0.01
CA ALA A 331 21.46 16.85 -0.65
C ALA A 331 21.22 18.23 -1.27
N ARG A 332 19.99 18.52 -1.69
CA ARG A 332 19.59 19.80 -2.28
C ARG A 332 18.49 20.53 -1.49
N GLY A 333 18.25 20.17 -0.25
CA GLY A 333 17.21 20.77 0.57
C GLY A 333 15.81 20.69 -0.06
N MET A 334 15.50 19.57 -0.75
CA MET A 334 14.22 19.35 -1.42
C MET A 334 13.16 18.74 -0.48
N VAL A 335 13.11 19.23 0.75
CA VAL A 335 12.11 18.88 1.78
C VAL A 335 11.78 20.13 2.61
N GLY A 336 10.60 20.14 3.24
CA GLY A 336 10.20 21.20 4.16
C GLY A 336 9.84 22.54 3.51
N LYS A 337 9.71 22.59 2.19
CA LYS A 337 9.30 23.78 1.42
C LYS A 337 8.28 23.45 0.35
N PRO A 338 7.41 24.41 -0.07
CA PRO A 338 6.38 24.16 -1.07
C PRO A 338 6.93 23.59 -2.38
N GLY A 339 6.28 22.57 -2.91
CA GLY A 339 6.66 21.90 -4.15
C GLY A 339 7.86 20.95 -4.02
N CYS A 340 8.31 20.65 -2.81
CA CYS A 340 9.45 19.78 -2.54
C CYS A 340 9.13 18.72 -1.51
N GLY A 341 9.54 17.49 -1.75
CA GLY A 341 9.48 16.46 -0.71
C GLY A 341 9.42 15.02 -1.19
N LEU A 342 9.10 14.17 -0.24
CA LEU A 342 9.11 12.71 -0.32
C LEU A 342 7.66 12.20 -0.34
N MET A 343 7.33 11.36 -1.34
CA MET A 343 5.97 10.89 -1.58
C MET A 343 5.95 9.37 -1.83
N PRO A 344 5.88 8.53 -0.79
CA PRO A 344 5.56 7.12 -0.98
C PRO A 344 4.13 6.97 -1.52
N ILE A 345 3.99 6.48 -2.75
CA ILE A 345 2.67 6.33 -3.40
C ILE A 345 2.00 5.06 -2.86
N ARG A 346 1.15 5.20 -1.87
CA ARG A 346 0.44 4.09 -1.26
C ARG A 346 -0.72 3.62 -2.14
N GLY A 347 -0.92 2.28 -2.21
CA GLY A 347 -1.94 1.68 -3.07
C GLY A 347 -3.36 1.77 -2.52
N HIS A 348 -3.57 1.32 -1.31
CA HIS A 348 -4.89 1.26 -0.69
C HIS A 348 -5.34 2.62 -0.16
N SER A 349 -6.66 2.86 -0.22
CA SER A 349 -7.24 4.17 0.12
C SER A 349 -7.06 4.59 1.57
N ASN A 350 -6.96 3.63 2.49
CA ASN A 350 -6.84 3.86 3.93
C ASN A 350 -5.70 3.07 4.59
N VAL A 351 -4.70 2.65 3.84
CA VAL A 351 -3.60 1.87 4.43
C VAL A 351 -2.82 2.66 5.49
N GLN A 352 -2.77 3.98 5.39
CA GLN A 352 -2.16 4.83 6.38
C GLN A 352 -3.03 4.93 7.62
N GLY A 353 -4.34 5.20 7.48
CA GLY A 353 -5.28 5.28 8.58
C GLY A 353 -5.38 3.97 9.38
N ILE A 354 -5.40 2.82 8.71
CA ILE A 354 -5.37 1.52 9.39
C ILE A 354 -4.13 1.41 10.31
N GLY A 355 -2.96 1.86 9.87
CA GLY A 355 -1.77 1.93 10.71
C GLY A 355 -1.92 2.92 11.87
N SER A 356 -2.50 4.11 11.59
CA SER A 356 -2.71 5.18 12.57
C SER A 356 -3.68 4.80 13.68
N VAL A 357 -4.71 3.99 13.37
CA VAL A 357 -5.67 3.49 14.39
C VAL A 357 -5.19 2.23 15.13
N GLY A 358 -3.91 1.88 14.98
CA GLY A 358 -3.28 0.86 15.82
C GLY A 358 -3.26 -0.55 15.22
N VAL A 359 -3.58 -0.73 13.95
CA VAL A 359 -3.46 -2.04 13.30
C VAL A 359 -1.98 -2.29 12.96
N THR A 360 -1.24 -2.71 13.96
CA THR A 360 0.20 -3.02 13.89
C THR A 360 0.56 -4.00 15.02
N PRO A 361 1.50 -4.91 14.83
CA PRO A 361 1.91 -5.86 15.88
C PRO A 361 2.61 -5.20 17.07
N LYS A 362 3.08 -3.97 16.91
CA LYS A 362 3.69 -3.18 17.99
C LYS A 362 3.08 -1.78 18.02
N LEU A 363 2.29 -1.50 19.04
CA LEU A 363 1.78 -0.14 19.30
C LEU A 363 2.86 0.74 19.91
N LYS A 364 2.76 2.05 19.67
CA LYS A 364 3.52 3.05 20.43
C LYS A 364 3.06 3.04 21.89
N ASP A 365 3.99 3.16 22.83
CA ASP A 365 3.71 3.07 24.28
C ASP A 365 2.64 4.06 24.73
N GLN A 366 2.62 5.27 24.20
CA GLN A 366 1.61 6.29 24.50
C GLN A 366 0.20 5.86 24.08
N ILE A 367 0.04 5.22 22.91
CA ILE A 367 -1.26 4.72 22.45
C ILE A 367 -1.70 3.55 23.32
N PHE A 368 -0.76 2.68 23.66
CA PHE A 368 -1.01 1.52 24.50
C PHE A 368 -1.50 1.94 25.90
N ALA A 369 -0.83 2.93 26.52
CA ALA A 369 -1.22 3.49 27.79
C ALA A 369 -2.62 4.15 27.73
N ALA A 370 -2.89 4.94 26.69
CA ALA A 370 -4.17 5.58 26.49
C ALA A 370 -5.33 4.59 26.32
N LEU A 371 -5.13 3.47 25.64
CA LEU A 371 -6.14 2.42 25.51
C LEU A 371 -6.44 1.76 26.85
N ARG A 372 -5.41 1.45 27.65
CA ARG A 372 -5.58 0.90 29.01
C ARG A 372 -6.37 1.84 29.92
N GLU A 373 -5.98 3.11 29.94
CA GLU A 373 -6.62 4.12 30.76
C GLU A 373 -8.09 4.35 30.34
N LYS A 374 -8.31 4.58 29.05
CA LYS A 374 -9.63 4.98 28.54
C LYS A 374 -10.66 3.87 28.56
N PHE A 375 -10.26 2.63 28.31
CA PHE A 375 -11.17 1.49 28.24
C PHE A 375 -11.12 0.58 29.48
N GLY A 376 -10.21 0.81 30.42
CA GLY A 376 -10.07 -0.01 31.63
C GLY A 376 -9.72 -1.47 31.35
N VAL A 377 -9.01 -1.76 30.25
CA VAL A 377 -8.73 -3.11 29.77
C VAL A 377 -7.27 -3.49 29.99
N GLN A 378 -7.03 -4.78 30.20
CA GLN A 378 -5.69 -5.34 30.17
C GLN A 378 -5.34 -5.69 28.71
N LEU A 379 -4.13 -5.34 28.30
CA LEU A 379 -3.64 -5.57 26.95
C LEU A 379 -2.33 -6.37 27.01
N PRO A 380 -2.04 -7.24 26.02
CA PRO A 380 -0.80 -8.00 26.00
C PRO A 380 0.41 -7.06 25.80
N GLU A 381 1.49 -7.31 26.55
CA GLU A 381 2.67 -6.44 26.54
C GLU A 381 3.68 -6.84 25.46
N SER A 382 3.77 -8.12 25.14
CA SER A 382 4.69 -8.65 24.14
C SER A 382 4.30 -8.16 22.74
N PRO A 383 5.25 -7.72 21.91
CA PRO A 383 4.98 -7.45 20.50
C PRO A 383 4.40 -8.68 19.79
N GLY A 384 3.46 -8.46 18.88
CA GLY A 384 2.93 -9.50 18.04
C GLY A 384 3.87 -9.87 16.88
N LYS A 385 3.56 -10.96 16.21
CA LYS A 385 4.18 -11.39 14.95
C LYS A 385 3.69 -10.50 13.81
N ASP A 386 4.54 -10.16 12.86
CA ASP A 386 4.14 -9.49 11.62
C ASP A 386 3.41 -10.42 10.65
N THR A 387 2.98 -9.92 9.50
CA THR A 387 2.15 -10.68 8.56
C THR A 387 2.88 -11.92 8.05
N LEU A 388 4.16 -11.82 7.70
CA LEU A 388 4.94 -12.95 7.19
C LEU A 388 5.14 -13.99 8.30
N ALA A 389 5.57 -13.57 9.48
CA ALA A 389 5.75 -14.45 10.63
C ALA A 389 4.44 -15.12 11.05
N CYS A 390 3.28 -14.45 10.92
CA CYS A 390 1.98 -15.09 11.15
C CYS A 390 1.67 -16.19 10.13
N ILE A 391 1.97 -15.97 8.85
CA ILE A 391 1.76 -16.98 7.80
C ILE A 391 2.72 -18.14 7.96
N GLU A 392 3.98 -17.91 8.32
CA GLU A 392 4.96 -18.96 8.64
C GLU A 392 4.52 -19.79 9.86
N SER A 393 4.01 -19.12 10.90
CA SER A 393 3.45 -19.78 12.08
C SER A 393 2.16 -20.56 11.79
N ALA A 394 1.35 -20.13 10.82
CA ALA A 394 0.22 -20.91 10.34
C ALA A 394 0.69 -22.16 9.54
N ALA A 395 1.77 -22.03 8.76
CA ALA A 395 2.36 -23.17 8.06
C ALA A 395 2.92 -24.21 9.02
N SER A 396 3.50 -23.80 10.15
CA SER A 396 3.98 -24.68 11.22
C SER A 396 2.89 -25.14 12.22
N ARG A 397 1.63 -24.68 12.03
CA ARG A 397 0.48 -24.96 12.92
C ARG A 397 0.58 -24.36 14.33
N GLU A 398 1.48 -23.41 14.56
CA GLU A 398 1.52 -22.61 15.79
C GLU A 398 0.32 -21.67 15.87
N ILE A 399 -0.08 -21.07 14.75
CA ILE A 399 -1.30 -20.28 14.63
C ILE A 399 -2.43 -21.18 14.11
N LYS A 400 -3.56 -21.18 14.78
CA LYS A 400 -4.72 -22.02 14.53
C LYS A 400 -5.92 -21.27 13.99
N VAL A 401 -6.07 -19.98 14.35
CA VAL A 401 -7.24 -19.18 13.95
C VAL A 401 -6.81 -17.90 13.27
N GLY A 402 -7.41 -17.62 12.10
CA GLY A 402 -7.20 -16.40 11.34
C GLY A 402 -8.46 -15.55 11.23
N PHE A 403 -8.31 -14.23 11.35
CA PHE A 403 -9.33 -13.24 11.03
C PHE A 403 -8.82 -12.31 9.93
N CYS A 404 -9.58 -12.17 8.84
CA CYS A 404 -9.24 -11.32 7.72
C CYS A 404 -10.35 -10.29 7.47
N LEU A 405 -10.11 -9.02 7.82
CA LEU A 405 -11.02 -7.92 7.50
C LEU A 405 -10.71 -7.36 6.12
N GLY A 406 -11.52 -7.74 5.14
CA GLY A 406 -11.36 -7.35 3.74
C GLY A 406 -10.13 -7.94 3.07
N GLY A 407 -9.93 -7.60 1.80
CA GLY A 407 -8.77 -8.03 1.03
C GLY A 407 -8.79 -9.51 0.64
N ASN A 408 -7.63 -9.97 0.20
CA ASN A 408 -7.39 -11.35 -0.24
C ASN A 408 -5.98 -11.76 0.19
N LEU A 409 -5.83 -12.24 1.42
CA LEU A 409 -4.52 -12.57 1.99
C LEU A 409 -3.81 -13.68 1.20
N TYR A 410 -4.55 -14.65 0.67
CA TYR A 410 -4.00 -15.67 -0.22
C TYR A 410 -3.38 -15.05 -1.48
N GLY A 411 -4.15 -14.23 -2.20
CA GLY A 411 -3.73 -13.66 -3.48
C GLY A 411 -2.77 -12.48 -3.37
N SER A 412 -2.61 -11.88 -2.19
CA SER A 412 -1.64 -10.80 -1.94
C SER A 412 -0.29 -11.31 -1.44
N ASN A 413 -0.18 -12.59 -1.13
CA ASN A 413 1.08 -13.20 -0.70
C ASN A 413 2.05 -13.34 -1.88
N PRO A 414 3.36 -13.10 -1.70
CA PRO A 414 4.36 -13.29 -2.76
C PRO A 414 4.43 -14.73 -3.28
N ASP A 415 4.21 -15.71 -2.39
CA ASP A 415 4.10 -17.12 -2.72
C ASP A 415 2.70 -17.62 -2.37
N SER A 416 1.82 -17.68 -3.37
CA SER A 416 0.44 -18.13 -3.18
C SER A 416 0.33 -19.62 -2.89
N THR A 417 1.29 -20.44 -3.31
CA THR A 417 1.34 -21.87 -2.99
C THR A 417 1.63 -22.07 -1.51
N PHE A 418 2.64 -21.38 -1.00
CA PHE A 418 2.95 -21.37 0.43
C PHE A 418 1.80 -20.82 1.26
N ALA A 419 1.19 -19.71 0.83
CA ALA A 419 0.04 -19.12 1.50
C ALA A 419 -1.16 -20.07 1.55
N ALA A 420 -1.47 -20.79 0.45
CA ALA A 420 -2.52 -21.80 0.45
C ALA A 420 -2.24 -22.92 1.45
N HIS A 421 -1.00 -23.41 1.50
CA HIS A 421 -0.58 -24.42 2.47
C HIS A 421 -0.75 -23.90 3.91
N ALA A 422 -0.23 -22.72 4.21
CA ALA A 422 -0.31 -22.12 5.53
C ALA A 422 -1.76 -21.93 6.00
N LEU A 423 -2.59 -21.31 5.17
CA LEU A 423 -4.00 -21.06 5.49
C LEU A 423 -4.82 -22.35 5.63
N SER A 424 -4.50 -23.40 4.88
CA SER A 424 -5.18 -24.71 4.99
C SER A 424 -4.84 -25.48 6.27
N ASN A 425 -3.79 -25.07 6.99
CA ASN A 425 -3.42 -25.64 8.28
C ASN A 425 -4.18 -25.01 9.46
N LEU A 426 -4.88 -23.90 9.23
CA LEU A 426 -5.71 -23.29 10.26
C LEU A 426 -6.89 -24.20 10.63
N GLU A 427 -7.24 -24.20 11.91
CA GLU A 427 -8.45 -24.84 12.39
C GLU A 427 -9.70 -24.00 12.05
N MET A 428 -9.58 -22.66 12.05
CA MET A 428 -10.63 -21.76 11.59
C MET A 428 -10.04 -20.53 10.88
N ASN A 429 -10.66 -20.14 9.78
CA ASN A 429 -10.38 -18.85 9.11
C ASN A 429 -11.68 -18.06 8.92
N VAL A 430 -11.76 -16.87 9.49
CA VAL A 430 -12.90 -15.96 9.38
C VAL A 430 -12.54 -14.83 8.40
N MET A 431 -13.27 -14.76 7.30
CA MET A 431 -13.06 -13.75 6.27
C MET A 431 -14.26 -12.82 6.17
N MET A 432 -14.04 -11.52 6.24
CA MET A 432 -15.07 -10.48 6.17
C MET A 432 -14.91 -9.73 4.85
N ASN A 433 -15.78 -9.98 3.88
CA ASN A 433 -15.64 -9.46 2.52
C ASN A 433 -16.98 -8.98 1.94
N THR A 434 -16.90 -8.13 0.93
CA THR A 434 -18.06 -7.62 0.17
C THR A 434 -18.44 -8.55 -0.98
N THR A 435 -17.45 -9.15 -1.64
CA THR A 435 -17.59 -10.03 -2.82
C THR A 435 -16.66 -11.24 -2.66
N MET A 436 -16.82 -12.24 -3.54
CA MET A 436 -15.91 -13.38 -3.61
C MET A 436 -14.54 -12.98 -4.16
N ASN A 437 -13.51 -13.70 -3.74
CA ASN A 437 -12.16 -13.62 -4.27
C ASN A 437 -11.45 -14.97 -4.21
N THR A 438 -10.23 -15.08 -4.73
CA THR A 438 -9.49 -16.35 -4.78
C THR A 438 -9.16 -16.94 -3.40
N GLY A 439 -9.04 -16.12 -2.34
CA GLY A 439 -8.83 -16.61 -0.97
C GLY A 439 -10.03 -17.37 -0.41
N HIS A 440 -11.23 -17.21 -0.98
CA HIS A 440 -12.41 -17.98 -0.58
C HIS A 440 -12.48 -19.38 -1.22
N VAL A 441 -11.59 -19.70 -2.13
CA VAL A 441 -11.58 -21.00 -2.82
C VAL A 441 -10.23 -21.71 -2.72
N HIS A 442 -9.19 -21.03 -2.29
CA HIS A 442 -7.85 -21.57 -2.08
C HIS A 442 -7.41 -21.40 -0.62
N GLY A 443 -6.67 -22.36 -0.07
CA GLY A 443 -6.18 -22.30 1.30
C GLY A 443 -7.30 -22.35 2.35
N LEU A 444 -8.36 -23.11 2.09
CA LEU A 444 -9.48 -23.25 3.02
C LEU A 444 -9.03 -24.01 4.30
N ALA A 445 -9.36 -23.44 5.44
CA ALA A 445 -9.12 -24.00 6.77
C ALA A 445 -9.97 -25.24 7.08
N GLU A 446 -9.79 -25.86 8.24
CA GLU A 446 -10.68 -26.93 8.69
C GLU A 446 -12.14 -26.46 8.78
N GLU A 447 -12.36 -25.23 9.26
CA GLU A 447 -13.61 -24.50 9.11
C GLU A 447 -13.31 -23.09 8.57
N THR A 448 -13.90 -22.75 7.44
CA THR A 448 -13.83 -21.40 6.86
C THR A 448 -15.21 -20.76 6.94
N ILE A 449 -15.27 -19.59 7.58
CA ILE A 449 -16.48 -18.76 7.70
C ILE A 449 -16.27 -17.48 6.91
N VAL A 450 -17.18 -17.17 5.99
CA VAL A 450 -17.18 -15.91 5.25
C VAL A 450 -18.36 -15.07 5.73
N LEU A 451 -18.05 -13.89 6.27
CA LEU A 451 -19.03 -12.94 6.76
C LEU A 451 -19.21 -11.81 5.75
N PRO A 452 -20.43 -11.53 5.29
CA PRO A 452 -20.72 -10.38 4.44
C PRO A 452 -20.54 -9.09 5.23
N VAL A 453 -19.95 -8.07 4.59
CA VAL A 453 -19.82 -6.74 5.15
C VAL A 453 -20.28 -5.69 4.15
N LEU A 454 -20.66 -4.52 4.64
CA LEU A 454 -21.01 -3.37 3.82
C LEU A 454 -19.79 -2.83 3.09
N ALA A 455 -20.00 -2.37 1.87
CA ALA A 455 -19.04 -1.50 1.21
C ALA A 455 -19.10 -0.11 1.86
N ARG A 456 -18.05 0.69 1.67
CA ARG A 456 -17.97 2.02 2.27
C ARG A 456 -19.17 2.92 1.91
N ASP A 457 -19.64 2.82 0.68
CA ASP A 457 -20.75 3.63 0.18
C ASP A 457 -22.12 3.19 0.73
N GLU A 458 -22.17 2.05 1.43
CA GLU A 458 -23.37 1.48 2.04
C GLU A 458 -23.42 1.69 3.56
N GLU A 459 -22.36 2.24 4.15
CA GLU A 459 -22.29 2.44 5.60
C GLU A 459 -23.36 3.46 6.07
N PRO A 460 -24.15 3.13 7.10
CA PRO A 460 -25.29 3.96 7.54
C PRO A 460 -24.86 5.27 8.22
N ALA A 461 -23.60 5.37 8.61
CA ALA A 461 -23.01 6.55 9.23
C ALA A 461 -21.66 6.85 8.56
N PRO A 462 -21.26 8.12 8.46
CA PRO A 462 -19.96 8.47 7.93
C PRO A 462 -18.82 7.81 8.71
N THR A 463 -17.89 7.20 8.00
CA THR A 463 -16.67 6.65 8.55
C THR A 463 -15.46 7.44 8.05
N THR A 464 -14.33 7.33 8.74
CA THR A 464 -13.14 8.07 8.42
C THR A 464 -12.07 7.21 7.76
N GLN A 465 -11.18 7.87 7.02
CA GLN A 465 -9.98 7.30 6.44
C GLN A 465 -8.88 8.35 6.37
N GLU A 466 -7.64 7.92 6.42
CA GLU A 466 -6.47 8.79 6.29
C GLU A 466 -5.85 8.66 4.90
N SER A 467 -5.67 9.79 4.25
CA SER A 467 -5.00 9.88 2.95
C SER A 467 -3.49 9.68 3.10
N MET A 468 -2.81 9.35 1.99
CA MET A 468 -1.34 9.33 1.96
C MET A 468 -0.69 10.70 2.19
N PHE A 469 -1.44 11.79 2.08
CA PHE A 469 -1.01 13.17 2.34
C PHE A 469 -1.31 13.65 3.77
N ASN A 470 -1.48 12.74 4.72
CA ASN A 470 -1.64 13.00 6.15
C ASN A 470 -2.87 13.87 6.51
N PHE A 471 -4.00 13.64 5.88
CA PHE A 471 -5.25 14.21 6.33
C PHE A 471 -6.35 13.16 6.41
N VAL A 472 -7.27 13.35 7.34
CA VAL A 472 -8.42 12.48 7.59
C VAL A 472 -9.65 13.04 6.88
N ARG A 473 -10.42 12.17 6.25
CA ARG A 473 -11.70 12.47 5.58
C ARG A 473 -12.83 11.85 6.34
#